data_6dc36b831e65a318dcd7573ae0cfa926
#
_entry.id   6dc36b831e65a318dcd7573ae0cfa926
#
_cell.length_a   1.000
_cell.length_b   1.000
_cell.length_c   1.000
_cell.angle_alpha   90.00
_cell.angle_beta   90.00
_cell.angle_gamma   90.00
#
_symmetry.space_group_name_H-M   'P 1'
#
loop_
_entity.id
_entity.type
_entity.pdbx_description
1 polymer ?
#
loop_
_entity_poly.entity_id
_entity_poly.type
_entity_poly.pdbx_seq_one_letter_code
_entity_poly.pdbx_strand_id
1 'polypeptide(L)'
;NQLAACEATGRDMIVPTDWMAARMISLNWIQPLDKANLPNVEANLNASLRAPAWDPERTRSVPWQSGLTGLAYNAKYTGEVRSMEELLTRSDLKGKVSLLSEMGDTMGFMLKIVGADPTDFSEDDFGQALEQLQEYVDSGQIRRFTGNDYIRDLDAGNVVACEAWSGDIIAMQYDNPDIRWVGPEEGMGLWSDNMLVPNKATHKTNAEALMNFYYDPVQAARLAAWVNYICPVDGAREAMEDIDPDLVDNELIFPSEEFLSDAFAFMELEEKQRQQFEQDFAQVIGS
;
A
#
# COMPACT_ATOMS: atom_id res chain seq x y z
N ASN A 1 7.23 -14.06 -17.72
CA ASN A 1 7.51 -13.85 -16.32
C ASN A 1 8.35 -15.01 -15.78
N GLN A 2 9.56 -14.72 -15.23
CA GLN A 2 10.54 -15.74 -14.83
C GLN A 2 10.04 -16.65 -13.71
N LEU A 3 9.29 -16.11 -12.74
CA LEU A 3 8.71 -16.90 -11.64
C LEU A 3 7.68 -17.91 -12.17
N ALA A 4 6.79 -17.48 -13.05
CA ALA A 4 5.80 -18.35 -13.68
C ALA A 4 6.42 -19.45 -14.54
N ALA A 5 7.56 -19.17 -15.17
CA ALA A 5 8.36 -20.16 -15.93
C ALA A 5 9.23 -21.07 -15.03
N CYS A 6 9.16 -20.92 -13.71
CA CYS A 6 10.05 -21.60 -12.76
C CYS A 6 11.53 -21.34 -13.05
N GLU A 7 11.89 -20.18 -13.55
CA GLU A 7 13.26 -19.76 -13.81
C GLU A 7 13.87 -19.03 -12.61
N ALA A 8 15.20 -19.01 -12.54
CA ALA A 8 15.89 -18.20 -11.52
C ALA A 8 15.74 -16.72 -11.84
N THR A 9 15.27 -15.94 -10.86
CA THR A 9 15.04 -14.48 -11.03
C THR A 9 16.34 -13.67 -10.96
N GLY A 10 17.44 -14.25 -10.48
CA GLY A 10 18.67 -13.54 -10.12
C GLY A 10 18.51 -12.66 -8.87
N ARG A 11 17.41 -12.83 -8.14
CA ARG A 11 17.10 -12.15 -6.87
C ARG A 11 17.01 -13.16 -5.76
N ASP A 12 17.59 -12.86 -4.59
CA ASP A 12 17.48 -13.72 -3.41
C ASP A 12 16.31 -13.31 -2.51
N MET A 13 15.84 -12.07 -2.63
CA MET A 13 14.67 -11.54 -1.95
C MET A 13 13.87 -10.63 -2.89
N ILE A 14 12.56 -10.64 -2.74
CA ILE A 14 11.61 -9.71 -3.37
C ILE A 14 10.65 -9.19 -2.31
N VAL A 15 10.08 -8.01 -2.56
CA VAL A 15 9.20 -7.34 -1.59
C VAL A 15 7.94 -6.86 -2.33
N PRO A 16 6.95 -7.75 -2.51
CA PRO A 16 5.65 -7.36 -3.06
C PRO A 16 4.65 -7.03 -1.95
N THR A 17 3.58 -6.32 -2.33
CA THR A 17 2.39 -6.15 -1.51
C THR A 17 1.71 -7.48 -1.19
N ASP A 18 0.91 -7.50 -0.14
CA ASP A 18 0.24 -8.67 0.44
C ASP A 18 -0.56 -9.49 -0.60
N TRP A 19 -1.38 -8.86 -1.45
CA TRP A 19 -2.13 -9.55 -2.49
C TRP A 19 -1.22 -10.33 -3.47
N MET A 20 -0.07 -9.75 -3.84
CA MET A 20 0.88 -10.41 -4.72
C MET A 20 1.69 -11.47 -3.96
N ALA A 21 2.00 -11.23 -2.67
CA ALA A 21 2.63 -12.22 -1.81
C ALA A 21 1.74 -13.46 -1.66
N ALA A 22 0.45 -13.28 -1.37
CA ALA A 22 -0.55 -14.35 -1.31
C ALA A 22 -0.61 -15.15 -2.62
N ARG A 23 -0.70 -14.46 -3.75
CA ARG A 23 -0.68 -15.07 -5.10
C ARG A 23 0.59 -15.88 -5.35
N MET A 24 1.77 -15.34 -5.04
CA MET A 24 3.04 -16.04 -5.24
C MET A 24 3.16 -17.28 -4.37
N ILE A 25 2.63 -17.24 -3.17
CA ILE A 25 2.61 -18.37 -2.24
C ILE A 25 1.64 -19.46 -2.75
N SER A 26 0.42 -19.10 -3.15
CA SER A 26 -0.58 -20.02 -3.70
C SER A 26 -0.10 -20.75 -4.95
N LEU A 27 0.64 -20.06 -5.81
CA LEU A 27 1.26 -20.61 -7.02
C LEU A 27 2.57 -21.37 -6.74
N ASN A 28 2.96 -21.47 -5.46
CA ASN A 28 4.18 -22.15 -5.00
C ASN A 28 5.46 -21.61 -5.71
N TRP A 29 5.56 -20.30 -5.86
CA TRP A 29 6.76 -19.63 -6.44
C TRP A 29 7.80 -19.23 -5.40
N ILE A 30 7.47 -19.38 -4.11
CA ILE A 30 8.24 -18.86 -2.97
C ILE A 30 8.72 -20.02 -2.09
N GLN A 31 9.99 -19.95 -1.67
CA GLN A 31 10.59 -20.92 -0.75
C GLN A 31 10.04 -20.75 0.68
N PRO A 32 9.90 -21.83 1.47
CA PRO A 32 9.65 -21.71 2.90
C PRO A 32 10.87 -21.12 3.62
N LEU A 33 10.63 -20.32 4.65
CA LEU A 33 11.65 -19.73 5.50
C LEU A 33 12.06 -20.70 6.62
N ASP A 34 13.31 -20.58 7.07
CA ASP A 34 13.79 -21.28 8.27
C ASP A 34 13.68 -20.34 9.48
N LYS A 35 12.70 -20.58 10.34
CA LYS A 35 12.45 -19.76 11.53
C LYS A 35 13.64 -19.71 12.49
N ALA A 36 14.51 -20.71 12.48
CA ALA A 36 15.73 -20.70 13.28
C ALA A 36 16.69 -19.56 12.89
N ASN A 37 16.59 -19.07 11.67
CA ASN A 37 17.37 -17.91 11.18
C ASN A 37 16.69 -16.55 11.44
N LEU A 38 15.48 -16.54 12.03
CA LEU A 38 14.62 -15.37 12.17
C LEU A 38 14.24 -15.05 13.64
N PRO A 39 15.16 -15.16 14.64
CA PRO A 39 14.82 -14.95 16.04
C PRO A 39 14.28 -13.55 16.34
N ASN A 40 14.76 -12.49 15.67
CA ASN A 40 14.25 -11.13 15.84
C ASN A 40 12.83 -10.99 15.26
N VAL A 41 12.55 -11.63 14.12
CA VAL A 41 11.19 -11.64 13.55
C VAL A 41 10.22 -12.30 14.51
N GLU A 42 10.56 -13.47 15.05
CA GLU A 42 9.70 -14.18 16.01
C GLU A 42 9.46 -13.38 17.29
N ALA A 43 10.47 -12.62 17.76
CA ALA A 43 10.37 -11.80 18.96
C ALA A 43 9.60 -10.49 18.73
N ASN A 44 9.87 -9.79 17.65
CA ASN A 44 9.53 -8.38 17.48
C ASN A 44 8.49 -8.09 16.38
N LEU A 45 7.96 -9.11 15.68
CA LEU A 45 6.89 -8.88 14.70
C LEU A 45 5.62 -8.42 15.43
N ASN A 46 5.05 -7.31 14.99
CA ASN A 46 3.80 -6.76 15.53
C ASN A 46 2.67 -7.79 15.48
N ALA A 47 1.92 -7.88 16.57
CA ALA A 47 0.88 -8.90 16.75
C ALA A 47 -0.21 -8.86 15.67
N SER A 48 -0.59 -7.68 15.18
CA SER A 48 -1.60 -7.50 14.14
C SER A 48 -1.22 -8.10 12.79
N LEU A 49 0.09 -8.26 12.52
CA LEU A 49 0.63 -8.77 11.27
C LEU A 49 1.05 -10.25 11.33
N ARG A 50 0.90 -10.92 12.50
CA ARG A 50 1.43 -12.29 12.70
C ARG A 50 0.73 -13.36 11.89
N ALA A 51 -0.57 -13.25 11.64
CA ALA A 51 -1.37 -14.35 11.11
C ALA A 51 -2.30 -13.93 9.97
N PRO A 52 -1.77 -13.49 8.82
CA PRO A 52 -2.62 -13.23 7.65
C PRO A 52 -3.24 -14.54 7.15
N ALA A 53 -4.45 -14.49 6.60
CA ALA A 53 -5.17 -15.67 6.14
C ALA A 53 -4.40 -16.53 5.12
N TRP A 54 -3.59 -15.87 4.28
CA TRP A 54 -2.83 -16.52 3.21
C TRP A 54 -1.45 -17.10 3.65
N ASP A 55 -0.94 -16.77 4.83
CA ASP A 55 0.26 -17.37 5.45
C ASP A 55 0.17 -17.29 6.98
N PRO A 56 -0.78 -18.02 7.61
CA PRO A 56 -1.15 -17.85 9.03
C PRO A 56 -0.03 -18.17 10.00
N GLU A 57 0.96 -18.93 9.58
CA GLU A 57 2.13 -19.26 10.39
C GLU A 57 3.39 -18.49 10.01
N ARG A 58 3.28 -17.55 9.06
CA ARG A 58 4.45 -16.82 8.50
C ARG A 58 5.59 -17.76 8.11
N THR A 59 5.23 -18.81 7.38
CA THR A 59 6.21 -19.82 6.94
C THR A 59 6.94 -19.40 5.67
N ARG A 60 6.43 -18.43 4.92
CA ARG A 60 6.97 -18.01 3.61
C ARG A 60 7.14 -16.49 3.47
N SER A 61 6.60 -15.73 4.39
CA SER A 61 6.60 -14.26 4.33
C SER A 61 7.05 -13.62 5.63
N VAL A 62 7.71 -12.47 5.51
CA VAL A 62 8.02 -11.58 6.63
C VAL A 62 7.58 -10.16 6.24
N PRO A 63 6.69 -9.49 7.00
CA PRO A 63 6.30 -8.12 6.70
C PRO A 63 7.50 -7.18 6.63
N TRP A 64 7.47 -6.23 5.69
CA TRP A 64 8.52 -5.23 5.57
C TRP A 64 8.04 -3.85 6.03
N GLN A 65 7.11 -3.25 5.32
CA GLN A 65 6.47 -1.99 5.67
C GLN A 65 4.98 -2.12 5.36
N SER A 66 4.16 -1.37 6.06
CA SER A 66 2.77 -1.17 5.69
C SER A 66 2.54 0.30 5.35
N GLY A 67 1.52 0.61 4.59
CA GLY A 67 1.19 1.97 4.24
C GLY A 67 -0.30 2.17 4.16
N LEU A 68 -0.66 3.44 4.09
CA LEU A 68 -2.03 3.87 3.92
C LEU A 68 -2.20 4.53 2.56
N THR A 69 -3.25 4.16 1.86
CA THR A 69 -3.74 4.88 0.70
C THR A 69 -4.82 5.84 1.14
N GLY A 70 -4.68 7.09 0.75
CA GLY A 70 -5.62 8.15 1.07
C GLY A 70 -5.54 9.26 0.03
N LEU A 71 -5.74 10.50 0.44
CA LEU A 71 -5.72 11.65 -0.44
C LEU A 71 -4.53 12.57 -0.13
N ALA A 72 -4.05 13.22 -1.19
CA ALA A 72 -3.13 14.33 -1.05
C ALA A 72 -3.61 15.52 -1.88
N TYR A 73 -3.34 16.72 -1.40
CA TYR A 73 -3.59 17.95 -2.16
C TYR A 73 -2.50 18.99 -1.93
N ASN A 74 -2.34 19.89 -2.89
CA ASN A 74 -1.43 21.01 -2.79
C ASN A 74 -2.22 22.25 -2.39
N ALA A 75 -2.08 22.70 -1.13
CA ALA A 75 -2.80 23.82 -0.54
C ALA A 75 -2.54 25.16 -1.23
N LYS A 76 -1.50 25.25 -2.06
CA LYS A 76 -1.23 26.42 -2.90
C LYS A 76 -2.22 26.58 -4.06
N TYR A 77 -2.79 25.46 -4.54
CA TYR A 77 -3.61 25.45 -5.75
C TYR A 77 -5.08 25.09 -5.50
N THR A 78 -5.40 24.46 -4.38
CA THR A 78 -6.78 24.11 -4.02
C THR A 78 -7.01 24.22 -2.51
N GLY A 79 -8.27 24.34 -2.11
CA GLY A 79 -8.68 24.16 -0.71
C GLY A 79 -8.63 22.68 -0.31
N GLU A 80 -8.87 22.42 0.96
CA GLU A 80 -8.91 21.08 1.52
C GLU A 80 -9.85 20.15 0.71
N VAL A 81 -9.41 18.89 0.52
CA VAL A 81 -10.17 17.80 -0.09
C VAL A 81 -10.25 16.71 0.96
N ARG A 82 -11.45 16.39 1.46
CA ARG A 82 -11.65 15.52 2.62
C ARG A 82 -12.19 14.13 2.30
N SER A 83 -12.71 13.95 1.09
CA SER A 83 -13.29 12.68 0.68
C SER A 83 -12.96 12.35 -0.77
N MET A 84 -13.03 11.07 -1.12
CA MET A 84 -12.95 10.62 -2.51
C MET A 84 -14.11 11.19 -3.34
N GLU A 85 -15.30 11.30 -2.73
CA GLU A 85 -16.44 11.94 -3.39
C GLU A 85 -16.12 13.39 -3.76
N GLU A 86 -15.55 14.19 -2.83
CA GLU A 86 -15.10 15.56 -3.15
C GLU A 86 -14.07 15.58 -4.27
N LEU A 87 -13.07 14.70 -4.24
CA LEU A 87 -12.04 14.60 -5.28
C LEU A 87 -12.66 14.36 -6.66
N LEU A 88 -13.69 13.52 -6.73
CA LEU A 88 -14.29 13.05 -7.97
C LEU A 88 -15.49 13.88 -8.45
N THR A 89 -16.03 14.80 -7.63
CA THR A 89 -17.24 15.56 -7.99
C THR A 89 -17.05 17.08 -8.01
N ARG A 90 -16.06 17.60 -7.28
CA ARG A 90 -15.84 19.06 -7.23
C ARG A 90 -15.45 19.62 -8.60
N SER A 91 -16.22 20.57 -9.08
CA SER A 91 -16.04 21.16 -10.42
C SER A 91 -14.76 21.96 -10.59
N ASP A 92 -14.22 22.55 -9.51
CA ASP A 92 -12.95 23.28 -9.52
C ASP A 92 -11.73 22.34 -9.64
N LEU A 93 -11.90 21.06 -9.35
CA LEU A 93 -10.88 20.01 -9.50
C LEU A 93 -10.92 19.31 -10.86
N LYS A 94 -11.92 19.57 -11.70
CA LYS A 94 -12.10 18.87 -12.98
C LYS A 94 -10.86 18.93 -13.87
N GLY A 95 -10.37 17.75 -14.28
CA GLY A 95 -9.18 17.59 -15.13
C GLY A 95 -7.86 17.91 -14.42
N LYS A 96 -7.86 18.01 -13.08
CA LYS A 96 -6.69 18.35 -12.26
C LYS A 96 -6.41 17.34 -11.16
N VAL A 97 -7.07 16.18 -11.19
CA VAL A 97 -6.88 15.10 -10.21
C VAL A 97 -6.31 13.85 -10.86
N SER A 98 -5.62 13.05 -10.11
CA SER A 98 -5.18 11.72 -10.53
C SER A 98 -5.56 10.66 -9.50
N LEU A 99 -5.81 9.45 -9.98
CA LEU A 99 -5.97 8.26 -9.16
C LEU A 99 -4.78 7.31 -9.37
N LEU A 100 -4.66 6.33 -8.50
CA LEU A 100 -3.64 5.30 -8.63
C LEU A 100 -4.01 4.29 -9.73
N SER A 101 -3.00 3.74 -10.39
CA SER A 101 -3.17 2.65 -11.36
C SER A 101 -3.24 1.28 -10.71
N GLU A 102 -3.07 1.21 -9.39
CA GLU A 102 -3.21 0.00 -8.60
C GLU A 102 -4.71 -0.28 -8.35
N MET A 103 -5.19 -1.41 -8.90
CA MET A 103 -6.61 -1.76 -8.84
C MET A 103 -7.16 -1.80 -7.40
N GLY A 104 -6.43 -2.41 -6.48
CA GLY A 104 -6.88 -2.56 -5.09
C GLY A 104 -7.08 -1.22 -4.37
N ASP A 105 -6.21 -0.25 -4.62
CA ASP A 105 -6.31 1.09 -4.05
C ASP A 105 -7.55 1.82 -4.59
N THR A 106 -7.56 2.09 -5.89
CA THR A 106 -8.63 2.85 -6.54
C THR A 106 -10.00 2.18 -6.38
N MET A 107 -10.11 0.86 -6.64
CA MET A 107 -11.38 0.17 -6.53
C MET A 107 -11.85 0.00 -5.08
N GLY A 108 -10.95 -0.03 -4.11
CA GLY A 108 -11.31 0.00 -2.70
C GLY A 108 -12.16 1.23 -2.35
N PHE A 109 -11.73 2.40 -2.79
CA PHE A 109 -12.53 3.64 -2.61
C PHE A 109 -13.79 3.68 -3.47
N MET A 110 -13.73 3.17 -4.70
CA MET A 110 -14.91 3.12 -5.57
C MET A 110 -16.01 2.21 -4.98
N LEU A 111 -15.63 1.09 -4.35
CA LEU A 111 -16.57 0.24 -3.61
C LEU A 111 -17.20 1.00 -2.44
N LYS A 112 -16.43 1.76 -1.66
CA LYS A 112 -16.96 2.62 -0.59
C LYS A 112 -17.96 3.65 -1.12
N ILE A 113 -17.68 4.28 -2.25
CA ILE A 113 -18.57 5.28 -2.89
C ILE A 113 -19.93 4.65 -3.26
N VAL A 114 -19.94 3.43 -3.77
CA VAL A 114 -21.20 2.73 -4.09
C VAL A 114 -21.85 2.04 -2.87
N GLY A 115 -21.26 2.17 -1.67
CA GLY A 115 -21.79 1.65 -0.41
C GLY A 115 -21.49 0.16 -0.17
N ALA A 116 -20.52 -0.41 -0.89
CA ALA A 116 -20.06 -1.77 -0.68
C ALA A 116 -18.85 -1.81 0.29
N ASP A 117 -18.59 -2.99 0.87
CA ASP A 117 -17.44 -3.22 1.75
C ASP A 117 -16.26 -3.74 0.94
N PRO A 118 -15.13 -2.99 0.86
CA PRO A 118 -13.93 -3.46 0.14
C PRO A 118 -13.34 -4.76 0.66
N THR A 119 -13.69 -5.17 1.88
CA THR A 119 -13.18 -6.40 2.51
C THR A 119 -14.03 -7.63 2.20
N ASP A 120 -15.28 -7.43 1.72
CA ASP A 120 -16.23 -8.50 1.40
C ASP A 120 -17.28 -8.00 0.39
N PHE A 121 -16.98 -8.10 -0.91
CA PHE A 121 -17.83 -7.61 -1.98
C PHE A 121 -18.08 -8.68 -3.05
N SER A 122 -19.20 -8.53 -3.76
CA SER A 122 -19.60 -9.40 -4.86
C SER A 122 -19.06 -8.91 -6.22
N GLU A 123 -19.17 -9.76 -7.27
CA GLU A 123 -18.90 -9.35 -8.65
C GLU A 123 -19.82 -8.21 -9.12
N ASP A 124 -21.07 -8.20 -8.64
CA ASP A 124 -22.03 -7.14 -8.96
C ASP A 124 -21.62 -5.81 -8.30
N ASP A 125 -21.14 -5.81 -7.06
CA ASP A 125 -20.64 -4.61 -6.37
C ASP A 125 -19.41 -4.04 -7.09
N PHE A 126 -18.47 -4.92 -7.49
CA PHE A 126 -17.31 -4.51 -8.28
C PHE A 126 -17.72 -3.90 -9.62
N GLY A 127 -18.70 -4.51 -10.31
CA GLY A 127 -19.24 -4.00 -11.56
C GLY A 127 -19.84 -2.60 -11.40
N GLN A 128 -20.65 -2.36 -10.37
CA GLN A 128 -21.22 -1.04 -10.09
C GLN A 128 -20.13 0.00 -9.77
N ALA A 129 -19.13 -0.38 -8.97
CA ALA A 129 -17.99 0.51 -8.66
C ALA A 129 -17.19 0.86 -9.93
N LEU A 130 -17.01 -0.10 -10.83
CA LEU A 130 -16.31 0.11 -12.09
C LEU A 130 -17.10 1.00 -13.07
N GLU A 131 -18.42 0.83 -13.15
CA GLU A 131 -19.30 1.70 -13.93
C GLU A 131 -19.23 3.14 -13.41
N GLN A 132 -19.25 3.34 -12.10
CA GLN A 132 -19.12 4.65 -11.49
C GLN A 132 -17.74 5.29 -11.78
N LEU A 133 -16.65 4.50 -11.75
CA LEU A 133 -15.33 4.96 -12.15
C LEU A 133 -15.30 5.41 -13.62
N GLN A 134 -15.92 4.62 -14.51
CA GLN A 134 -16.02 4.96 -15.93
C GLN A 134 -16.75 6.31 -16.14
N GLU A 135 -17.82 6.57 -15.39
CA GLU A 135 -18.52 7.87 -15.45
C GLU A 135 -17.60 9.05 -15.08
N TYR A 136 -16.75 8.91 -14.05
CA TYR A 136 -15.78 9.94 -13.69
C TYR A 136 -14.70 10.12 -14.76
N VAL A 137 -14.23 9.05 -15.37
CA VAL A 137 -13.30 9.10 -16.52
C VAL A 137 -13.95 9.82 -17.71
N ASP A 138 -15.16 9.43 -18.11
CA ASP A 138 -15.87 9.99 -19.27
C ASP A 138 -16.25 11.46 -19.05
N SER A 139 -16.52 11.84 -17.83
CA SER A 139 -16.79 13.24 -17.48
C SER A 139 -15.57 14.15 -17.64
N GLY A 140 -14.36 13.56 -17.71
CA GLY A 140 -13.09 14.29 -17.71
C GLY A 140 -12.71 14.86 -16.35
N GLN A 141 -13.27 14.34 -15.25
CA GLN A 141 -12.90 14.70 -13.89
C GLN A 141 -11.45 14.27 -13.61
N ILE A 142 -11.13 13.02 -13.93
CA ILE A 142 -9.83 12.42 -13.73
C ILE A 142 -8.91 12.81 -14.90
N ARG A 143 -7.75 13.38 -14.59
CA ARG A 143 -6.73 13.73 -15.58
C ARG A 143 -6.00 12.48 -16.08
N ARG A 144 -5.61 11.57 -15.17
CA ARG A 144 -4.87 10.35 -15.46
C ARG A 144 -4.82 9.41 -14.27
N PHE A 145 -4.44 8.18 -14.55
CA PHE A 145 -4.03 7.18 -13.56
C PHE A 145 -2.51 7.05 -13.56
N THR A 146 -1.91 6.87 -12.40
CA THR A 146 -0.44 6.77 -12.26
C THR A 146 -0.05 5.86 -11.11
N GLY A 147 1.17 5.29 -11.18
CA GLY A 147 1.88 4.84 -9.99
C GLY A 147 2.51 6.05 -9.28
N ASN A 148 3.78 5.98 -8.89
CA ASN A 148 4.47 7.08 -8.16
C ASN A 148 4.64 8.39 -8.96
N ASP A 149 4.25 8.46 -10.22
CA ASP A 149 4.39 9.71 -11.02
C ASP A 149 3.52 10.86 -10.49
N TYR A 150 2.49 10.60 -9.67
CA TYR A 150 1.70 11.64 -9.02
C TYR A 150 2.55 12.59 -8.16
N ILE A 151 3.64 12.10 -7.57
CA ILE A 151 4.55 12.89 -6.73
C ILE A 151 5.02 14.15 -7.48
N ARG A 152 5.56 13.98 -8.69
CA ARG A 152 6.04 15.10 -9.52
C ARG A 152 4.93 16.00 -10.00
N ASP A 153 3.76 15.41 -10.29
CA ASP A 153 2.64 16.19 -10.79
C ASP A 153 2.01 17.05 -9.71
N LEU A 154 1.89 16.53 -8.50
CA LEU A 154 1.35 17.25 -7.35
C LEU A 154 2.30 18.37 -6.92
N ASP A 155 3.61 18.12 -6.90
CA ASP A 155 4.62 19.13 -6.58
C ASP A 155 4.61 20.28 -7.61
N ALA A 156 4.61 19.94 -8.89
CA ALA A 156 4.58 20.90 -9.98
C ALA A 156 3.23 21.62 -10.18
N GLY A 157 2.15 21.16 -9.51
CA GLY A 157 0.78 21.68 -9.70
C GLY A 157 0.13 21.26 -11.01
N ASN A 158 0.65 20.22 -11.68
CA ASN A 158 0.00 19.61 -12.85
C ASN A 158 -1.26 18.86 -12.46
N VAL A 159 -1.26 18.28 -11.26
CA VAL A 159 -2.41 17.78 -10.49
C VAL A 159 -2.47 18.61 -9.22
N VAL A 160 -3.64 18.93 -8.72
CA VAL A 160 -3.79 19.75 -7.51
C VAL A 160 -4.26 18.91 -6.31
N ALA A 161 -4.85 17.75 -6.57
CA ALA A 161 -5.20 16.75 -5.58
C ALA A 161 -5.15 15.36 -6.21
N CYS A 162 -4.90 14.34 -5.44
CA CYS A 162 -4.77 12.97 -5.94
C CYS A 162 -5.01 11.92 -4.85
N GLU A 163 -5.32 10.71 -5.29
CA GLU A 163 -5.09 9.51 -4.50
C GLU A 163 -3.57 9.29 -4.33
N ALA A 164 -3.12 8.95 -3.14
CA ALA A 164 -1.69 8.91 -2.82
C ALA A 164 -1.36 7.93 -1.68
N TRP A 165 -0.11 7.51 -1.61
CA TRP A 165 0.43 6.71 -0.50
C TRP A 165 1.04 7.60 0.58
N SER A 166 0.77 7.25 1.84
CA SER A 166 1.12 8.08 3.01
C SER A 166 2.61 8.43 3.11
N GLY A 167 3.50 7.47 2.94
CA GLY A 167 4.94 7.69 3.08
C GLY A 167 5.52 8.64 2.04
N ASP A 168 5.02 8.57 0.79
CA ASP A 168 5.44 9.48 -0.27
C ASP A 168 5.08 10.93 0.07
N ILE A 169 3.90 11.14 0.66
CA ILE A 169 3.44 12.48 1.02
C ILE A 169 4.23 13.04 2.20
N ILE A 170 4.55 12.22 3.21
CA ILE A 170 5.43 12.65 4.30
C ILE A 170 6.79 13.08 3.73
N ALA A 171 7.38 12.29 2.84
CA ALA A 171 8.64 12.63 2.20
C ALA A 171 8.56 13.93 1.39
N MET A 172 7.48 14.17 0.67
CA MET A 172 7.27 15.41 -0.08
C MET A 172 7.16 16.64 0.83
N GLN A 173 6.57 16.50 2.02
CA GLN A 173 6.35 17.61 2.95
C GLN A 173 7.66 18.21 3.49
N TYR A 174 8.77 17.46 3.48
CA TYR A 174 10.09 18.00 3.85
C TYR A 174 10.56 19.10 2.87
N ASP A 175 10.25 18.95 1.57
CA ASP A 175 10.67 19.89 0.53
C ASP A 175 9.55 20.89 0.17
N ASN A 176 8.28 20.48 0.28
CA ASN A 176 7.12 21.31 -0.08
C ASN A 176 6.06 21.30 1.03
N PRO A 177 6.08 22.31 1.93
CA PRO A 177 5.15 22.38 3.05
C PRO A 177 3.69 22.68 2.64
N ASP A 178 3.40 22.99 1.36
CA ASP A 178 2.04 23.17 0.87
C ASP A 178 1.32 21.83 0.57
N ILE A 179 2.07 20.72 0.50
CA ILE A 179 1.48 19.40 0.31
C ILE A 179 0.83 18.93 1.62
N ARG A 180 -0.36 18.37 1.52
CA ARG A 180 -1.15 17.84 2.65
C ARG A 180 -1.57 16.41 2.38
N TRP A 181 -1.49 15.59 3.44
CA TRP A 181 -2.11 14.27 3.51
C TRP A 181 -3.47 14.36 4.18
N VAL A 182 -4.41 13.53 3.73
CA VAL A 182 -5.74 13.38 4.33
C VAL A 182 -6.14 11.90 4.30
N GLY A 183 -6.54 11.37 5.46
CA GLY A 183 -7.35 10.17 5.51
C GLY A 183 -8.78 10.56 5.08
N PRO A 184 -9.29 10.02 3.96
CA PRO A 184 -10.60 10.41 3.46
C PRO A 184 -11.74 9.94 4.37
N GLU A 185 -12.89 10.62 4.29
CA GLU A 185 -14.07 10.31 5.10
C GLU A 185 -14.60 8.88 4.87
N GLU A 186 -14.30 8.29 3.72
CA GLU A 186 -14.63 6.90 3.39
C GLU A 186 -13.74 5.86 4.11
N GLY A 187 -12.68 6.30 4.80
CA GLY A 187 -11.64 5.48 5.41
C GLY A 187 -10.37 5.45 4.58
N MET A 188 -9.35 4.73 5.04
CA MET A 188 -8.04 4.62 4.39
C MET A 188 -7.81 3.20 3.90
N GLY A 189 -7.24 3.04 2.72
CA GLY A 189 -6.74 1.74 2.25
C GLY A 189 -5.50 1.33 3.04
N LEU A 190 -5.51 0.16 3.67
CA LEU A 190 -4.34 -0.40 4.38
C LEU A 190 -3.75 -1.55 3.57
N TRP A 191 -2.45 -1.50 3.33
CA TRP A 191 -1.70 -2.54 2.62
C TRP A 191 -0.37 -2.82 3.32
N SER A 192 0.21 -3.97 3.04
CA SER A 192 1.46 -4.43 3.64
C SER A 192 2.38 -5.04 2.59
N ASP A 193 3.61 -4.59 2.54
CA ASP A 193 4.66 -5.23 1.75
C ASP A 193 5.30 -6.38 2.54
N ASN A 194 5.69 -7.44 1.83
CA ASN A 194 6.23 -8.64 2.44
C ASN A 194 7.51 -9.10 1.77
N MET A 195 8.53 -9.36 2.57
CA MET A 195 9.79 -9.96 2.12
C MET A 195 9.60 -11.44 1.87
N LEU A 196 9.90 -11.90 0.66
CA LEU A 196 9.78 -13.27 0.19
C LEU A 196 11.07 -13.75 -0.45
N VAL A 197 11.35 -15.06 -0.36
CA VAL A 197 12.49 -15.70 -1.04
C VAL A 197 11.96 -16.46 -2.26
N PRO A 198 12.27 -16.03 -3.51
CA PRO A 198 11.81 -16.71 -4.71
C PRO A 198 12.38 -18.14 -4.82
N ASN A 199 11.62 -19.02 -5.49
CA ASN A 199 12.15 -20.33 -5.86
C ASN A 199 13.45 -20.17 -6.67
N LYS A 200 14.39 -21.10 -6.44
CA LYS A 200 15.74 -21.09 -7.04
C LYS A 200 16.64 -19.89 -6.67
N ALA A 201 16.26 -19.05 -5.70
CA ALA A 201 17.20 -18.18 -5.03
C ALA A 201 18.27 -19.02 -4.33
N THR A 202 19.54 -18.68 -4.56
CA THR A 202 20.67 -19.50 -4.13
C THR A 202 21.25 -19.08 -2.78
N HIS A 203 20.92 -17.86 -2.33
CA HIS A 203 21.42 -17.30 -1.06
C HIS A 203 20.29 -17.06 -0.05
N LYS A 204 19.39 -18.05 0.09
CA LYS A 204 18.26 -17.97 1.03
C LYS A 204 18.68 -17.57 2.45
N THR A 205 19.73 -18.17 2.99
CA THR A 205 20.24 -17.85 4.34
C THR A 205 20.67 -16.38 4.46
N ASN A 206 21.21 -15.78 3.41
CA ASN A 206 21.56 -14.35 3.40
C ASN A 206 20.31 -13.47 3.38
N ALA A 207 19.28 -13.87 2.63
CA ALA A 207 17.98 -13.19 2.63
C ALA A 207 17.33 -13.24 4.03
N GLU A 208 17.32 -14.42 4.65
CA GLU A 208 16.81 -14.60 6.03
C GLU A 208 17.63 -13.77 7.04
N ALA A 209 18.95 -13.72 6.90
CA ALA A 209 19.80 -12.89 7.75
C ALA A 209 19.47 -11.38 7.61
N LEU A 210 19.16 -10.91 6.39
CA LEU A 210 18.74 -9.53 6.14
C LEU A 210 17.35 -9.26 6.75
N MET A 211 16.40 -10.17 6.58
CA MET A 211 15.08 -10.09 7.21
C MET A 211 15.21 -9.98 8.74
N ASN A 212 16.03 -10.86 9.33
CA ASN A 212 16.25 -10.87 10.78
C ASN A 212 16.99 -9.62 11.28
N PHE A 213 17.94 -9.10 10.51
CA PHE A 213 18.63 -7.83 10.82
C PHE A 213 17.68 -6.64 10.83
N TYR A 214 16.77 -6.58 9.86
CA TYR A 214 15.75 -5.53 9.80
C TYR A 214 14.83 -5.55 11.03
N TYR A 215 14.54 -6.70 11.59
CA TYR A 215 13.69 -6.85 12.77
C TYR A 215 14.41 -6.57 14.12
N ASP A 216 15.63 -6.03 14.10
CA ASP A 216 16.19 -5.31 15.25
C ASP A 216 15.48 -3.94 15.36
N PRO A 217 14.89 -3.59 16.54
CA PRO A 217 14.09 -2.37 16.67
C PRO A 217 14.81 -1.09 16.26
N VAL A 218 16.12 -0.99 16.53
CA VAL A 218 16.91 0.18 16.13
C VAL A 218 17.08 0.26 14.61
N GLN A 219 17.29 -0.88 13.95
CA GLN A 219 17.41 -0.88 12.49
C GLN A 219 16.06 -0.62 11.82
N ALA A 220 14.98 -1.17 12.37
CA ALA A 220 13.63 -0.92 11.89
C ALA A 220 13.24 0.56 12.04
N ALA A 221 13.55 1.19 13.18
CA ALA A 221 13.29 2.61 13.39
C ALA A 221 14.10 3.49 12.42
N ARG A 222 15.39 3.17 12.16
CA ARG A 222 16.19 3.88 11.16
C ARG A 222 15.61 3.79 9.74
N LEU A 223 15.11 2.61 9.38
CA LEU A 223 14.45 2.45 8.08
C LEU A 223 13.13 3.23 8.03
N ALA A 224 12.31 3.14 9.08
CA ALA A 224 11.04 3.87 9.17
C ALA A 224 11.24 5.39 9.08
N ALA A 225 12.26 5.95 9.74
CA ALA A 225 12.63 7.36 9.64
C ALA A 225 13.04 7.78 8.21
N TRP A 226 13.58 6.85 7.43
CA TRP A 226 13.99 7.12 6.04
C TRP A 226 12.86 6.98 5.03
N VAL A 227 12.02 5.93 5.18
CA VAL A 227 10.98 5.61 4.19
C VAL A 227 9.60 6.19 4.54
N ASN A 228 9.39 6.59 5.81
CA ASN A 228 8.15 7.21 6.33
C ASN A 228 6.89 6.34 6.19
N TYR A 229 7.03 5.02 6.23
CA TYR A 229 5.93 4.06 6.19
C TYR A 229 5.75 3.36 7.54
N ILE A 230 4.60 2.71 7.75
CA ILE A 230 4.25 2.02 8.99
C ILE A 230 5.27 0.90 9.27
N CYS A 231 5.89 0.96 10.44
CA CYS A 231 6.89 0.00 10.89
C CYS A 231 6.24 -1.25 11.50
N PRO A 232 6.56 -2.48 11.03
CA PRO A 232 5.96 -3.71 11.53
C PRO A 232 6.66 -4.28 12.78
N VAL A 233 7.63 -3.56 13.36
CA VAL A 233 8.55 -4.08 14.39
C VAL A 233 8.25 -3.46 15.75
N ASP A 234 7.84 -4.28 16.70
CA ASP A 234 7.65 -3.87 18.10
C ASP A 234 8.98 -3.36 18.70
N GLY A 235 8.92 -2.27 19.50
CA GLY A 235 10.09 -1.59 20.07
C GLY A 235 10.75 -0.57 19.14
N ALA A 236 10.34 -0.48 17.86
CA ALA A 236 10.88 0.52 16.94
C ALA A 236 10.44 1.96 17.30
N ARG A 237 9.24 2.14 17.87
CA ARG A 237 8.77 3.45 18.34
C ARG A 237 9.64 4.00 19.45
N GLU A 238 9.98 3.17 20.44
CA GLU A 238 10.89 3.54 21.53
C GLU A 238 12.30 3.85 21.01
N ALA A 239 12.78 3.05 20.04
CA ALA A 239 14.07 3.30 19.41
C ALA A 239 14.09 4.60 18.58
N MET A 240 12.94 5.06 18.09
CA MET A 240 12.79 6.29 17.32
C MET A 240 13.10 7.54 18.18
N GLU A 241 12.91 7.49 19.51
CA GLU A 241 13.22 8.60 20.42
C GLU A 241 14.68 9.07 20.30
N ASP A 242 15.61 8.14 20.03
CA ASP A 242 17.05 8.42 19.87
C ASP A 242 17.45 8.73 18.41
N ILE A 243 16.58 8.48 17.43
CA ILE A 243 16.87 8.60 16.00
C ILE A 243 16.27 9.90 15.43
N ASP A 244 14.96 10.07 15.59
CA ASP A 244 14.21 11.25 15.18
C ASP A 244 12.98 11.41 16.10
N PRO A 245 13.12 12.19 17.20
CA PRO A 245 12.05 12.38 18.17
C PRO A 245 10.75 12.96 17.59
N ASP A 246 10.84 13.71 16.48
CA ASP A 246 9.67 14.32 15.85
C ASP A 246 8.77 13.28 15.16
N LEU A 247 9.28 12.08 14.88
CA LEU A 247 8.55 11.00 14.24
C LEU A 247 7.90 10.00 15.21
N VAL A 248 8.21 10.07 16.51
CA VAL A 248 7.72 9.10 17.53
C VAL A 248 6.20 9.07 17.60
N ASP A 249 5.55 10.23 17.48
CA ASP A 249 4.11 10.38 17.56
C ASP A 249 3.45 10.54 16.17
N ASN A 250 4.17 10.22 15.09
CA ASN A 250 3.59 10.24 13.75
C ASN A 250 2.77 8.96 13.51
N GLU A 251 1.44 9.09 13.49
CA GLU A 251 0.51 7.97 13.29
C GLU A 251 0.58 7.35 11.89
N LEU A 252 1.22 7.99 10.92
CA LEU A 252 1.49 7.40 9.61
C LEU A 252 2.71 6.45 9.61
N ILE A 253 3.47 6.43 10.72
CA ILE A 253 4.63 5.53 10.94
C ILE A 253 4.36 4.56 12.09
N PHE A 254 3.74 5.06 13.17
CA PHE A 254 3.39 4.30 14.37
C PHE A 254 1.90 4.51 14.71
N PRO A 255 0.98 3.97 13.89
CA PRO A 255 -0.45 4.22 14.07
C PRO A 255 -0.98 3.60 15.36
N SER A 256 -1.92 4.30 15.99
CA SER A 256 -2.75 3.76 17.05
C SER A 256 -3.87 2.86 16.47
N GLU A 257 -4.46 2.00 17.31
CA GLU A 257 -5.63 1.22 16.93
C GLU A 257 -6.83 2.13 16.56
N GLU A 258 -6.97 3.27 17.27
CA GLU A 258 -8.01 4.25 16.98
C GLU A 258 -7.82 4.88 15.59
N PHE A 259 -6.58 5.24 15.22
CA PHE A 259 -6.26 5.80 13.92
C PHE A 259 -6.55 4.83 12.77
N LEU A 260 -6.32 3.54 12.98
CA LEU A 260 -6.59 2.49 11.98
C LEU A 260 -8.03 1.96 12.00
N SER A 261 -8.90 2.45 12.89
CA SER A 261 -10.25 1.89 13.06
C SER A 261 -11.12 1.95 11.81
N ASP A 262 -10.91 2.95 10.95
CA ASP A 262 -11.63 3.14 9.68
C ASP A 262 -10.81 2.67 8.46
N ALA A 263 -9.62 2.08 8.70
CA ALA A 263 -8.81 1.53 7.62
C ALA A 263 -9.39 0.20 7.12
N PHE A 264 -9.31 -0.02 5.81
CA PHE A 264 -9.77 -1.25 5.16
C PHE A 264 -8.66 -1.88 4.31
N ALA A 265 -8.62 -3.20 4.27
CA ALA A 265 -7.79 -3.95 3.34
C ALA A 265 -8.68 -4.39 2.16
N PHE A 266 -8.17 -4.30 0.93
CA PHE A 266 -8.90 -4.82 -0.22
C PHE A 266 -8.99 -6.34 -0.15
N MET A 267 -10.18 -6.90 -0.44
CA MET A 267 -10.48 -8.33 -0.37
C MET A 267 -9.48 -9.16 -1.18
N GLU A 268 -9.05 -10.28 -0.64
CA GLU A 268 -8.25 -11.24 -1.38
C GLU A 268 -9.11 -11.96 -2.43
N LEU A 269 -8.68 -11.88 -3.70
CA LEU A 269 -9.42 -12.41 -4.84
C LEU A 269 -8.87 -13.76 -5.28
N GLU A 270 -9.77 -14.67 -5.65
CA GLU A 270 -9.41 -15.89 -6.37
C GLU A 270 -8.74 -15.55 -7.70
N GLU A 271 -7.77 -16.34 -8.15
CA GLU A 271 -6.93 -16.05 -9.33
C GLU A 271 -7.75 -15.72 -10.60
N LYS A 272 -8.83 -16.45 -10.86
CA LYS A 272 -9.69 -16.23 -12.04
C LYS A 272 -10.46 -14.90 -11.92
N GLN A 273 -10.99 -14.62 -10.74
CA GLN A 273 -11.71 -13.37 -10.46
C GLN A 273 -10.78 -12.17 -10.55
N ARG A 274 -9.58 -12.28 -9.99
CA ARG A 274 -8.54 -11.25 -10.09
C ARG A 274 -8.19 -10.93 -11.53
N GLN A 275 -7.92 -11.94 -12.36
CA GLN A 275 -7.59 -11.72 -13.77
C GLN A 275 -8.71 -10.99 -14.52
N GLN A 276 -9.97 -11.33 -14.23
CA GLN A 276 -11.11 -10.65 -14.86
C GLN A 276 -11.20 -9.20 -14.40
N PHE A 277 -11.12 -8.95 -13.10
CA PHE A 277 -11.21 -7.60 -12.52
C PHE A 277 -10.05 -6.70 -12.96
N GLU A 278 -8.81 -7.23 -12.97
CA GLU A 278 -7.64 -6.51 -13.49
C GLU A 278 -7.82 -6.13 -14.96
N GLN A 279 -8.40 -7.03 -15.77
CA GLN A 279 -8.66 -6.75 -17.18
C GLN A 279 -9.75 -5.68 -17.36
N ASP A 280 -10.83 -5.76 -16.60
CA ASP A 280 -11.94 -4.81 -16.68
C ASP A 280 -11.50 -3.42 -16.19
N PHE A 281 -10.76 -3.35 -15.08
CA PHE A 281 -10.16 -2.13 -14.57
C PHE A 281 -9.18 -1.51 -15.58
N ALA A 282 -8.29 -2.31 -16.18
CA ALA A 282 -7.34 -1.84 -17.18
C ALA A 282 -8.04 -1.21 -18.41
N GLN A 283 -9.20 -1.73 -18.82
CA GLN A 283 -9.98 -1.13 -19.91
C GLN A 283 -10.50 0.27 -19.54
N VAL A 284 -10.96 0.46 -18.30
CA VAL A 284 -11.49 1.75 -17.84
C VAL A 284 -10.37 2.80 -17.73
N ILE A 285 -9.21 2.41 -17.19
CA ILE A 285 -8.09 3.35 -17.01
C ILE A 285 -7.25 3.58 -18.27
N GLY A 286 -7.50 2.82 -19.35
CA GLY A 286 -6.82 2.96 -20.64
C GLY A 286 -5.39 2.41 -20.65
N SER A 287 -5.10 1.34 -19.91
CA SER A 287 -3.78 0.71 -19.76
C SER A 287 -3.69 -0.67 -20.41
#